data_ee3a315d01b9bfabe7a0d5b20031ec17
#
_entry.id   ee3a315d01b9bfabe7a0d5b20031ec17
#
_cell.length_a   1.000
_cell.length_b   1.000
_cell.length_c   1.000
_cell.angle_alpha   90.00
_cell.angle_beta   90.00
_cell.angle_gamma   90.00
#
_symmetry.space_group_name_H-M   'P 1'
#
loop_
_entity.id
_entity.type
_entity.pdbx_description
1 polymer ?
#
loop_
_entity_poly.entity_id
_entity_poly.type
_entity_poly.pdbx_seq_one_letter_code
_entity_poly.pdbx_strand_id
1 'polypeptide(L)'
;IYPDWTILVTSDAHIAHADAFDNGDGILVITGTGSMVLGRAGTRWERAGGYGFIIGDPAGGYRLGQESLFAICTALDGGESTFLTGLLAKEFDIRSRDVLIQKVYDNELVPAKLAPLLLDAAEHLDPVSVRILEQNTSRLADQIATCSQALGLNPTSVSVIGGLFNNDTFRDHLMDAVSNRVSNVVWPSKKADPALGACRMIFRSV
;
A
#
# COMPACT_ATOMS: atom_id res chain seq x y z
N ILE A 1 -14.58 36.35 -1.49
CA ILE A 1 -14.35 35.72 -2.81
C ILE A 1 -13.37 36.63 -3.55
N TYR A 2 -12.26 36.10 -4.02
CA TYR A 2 -11.21 36.83 -4.72
C TYR A 2 -11.42 36.58 -6.23
N PRO A 3 -11.96 37.49 -6.99
CA PRO A 3 -12.39 37.27 -8.38
C PRO A 3 -11.25 36.97 -9.35
N ASP A 4 -10.01 37.31 -8.99
CA ASP A 4 -8.82 37.12 -9.83
C ASP A 4 -8.02 35.87 -9.51
N TRP A 5 -8.53 34.97 -8.66
CA TRP A 5 -7.83 33.74 -8.30
C TRP A 5 -8.24 32.57 -9.18
N THR A 6 -7.26 31.88 -9.73
CA THR A 6 -7.45 30.57 -10.34
C THR A 6 -7.36 29.50 -9.23
N ILE A 7 -8.45 28.77 -9.00
CA ILE A 7 -8.51 27.71 -8.01
C ILE A 7 -8.48 26.37 -8.74
N LEU A 8 -7.46 25.54 -8.43
CA LEU A 8 -7.37 24.15 -8.88
C LEU A 8 -7.75 23.22 -7.73
N VAL A 9 -8.81 22.44 -7.91
CA VAL A 9 -9.24 21.41 -6.96
C VAL A 9 -8.85 20.04 -7.51
N THR A 10 -8.05 19.30 -6.75
CA THR A 10 -7.58 17.97 -7.16
C THR A 10 -7.38 17.07 -5.94
N SER A 11 -7.11 15.76 -6.12
CA SER A 11 -6.83 14.86 -5.02
C SER A 11 -5.36 14.88 -4.63
N ASP A 12 -5.08 14.46 -3.40
CA ASP A 12 -3.74 14.24 -2.86
C ASP A 12 -2.90 13.29 -3.73
N ALA A 13 -3.52 12.26 -4.30
CA ALA A 13 -2.88 11.33 -5.21
C ALA A 13 -2.39 12.00 -6.51
N HIS A 14 -3.18 12.90 -7.11
CA HIS A 14 -2.74 13.64 -8.29
C HIS A 14 -1.59 14.60 -7.96
N ILE A 15 -1.65 15.23 -6.80
CA ILE A 15 -0.58 16.11 -6.30
C ILE A 15 0.71 15.33 -6.11
N ALA A 16 0.63 14.16 -5.44
CA ALA A 16 1.79 13.29 -5.22
C ALA A 16 2.37 12.75 -6.55
N HIS A 17 1.50 12.39 -7.51
CA HIS A 17 1.91 11.98 -8.84
C HIS A 17 2.67 13.09 -9.58
N ALA A 18 2.17 14.34 -9.49
CA ALA A 18 2.81 15.48 -10.12
C ALA A 18 4.24 15.71 -9.64
N ASP A 19 4.52 15.49 -8.35
CA ASP A 19 5.89 15.56 -7.85
C ASP A 19 6.72 14.32 -8.20
N ALA A 20 6.16 13.13 -8.09
CA ALA A 20 6.87 11.89 -8.38
C ALA A 20 7.46 11.86 -9.79
N PHE A 21 6.75 12.43 -10.76
CA PHE A 21 7.09 12.36 -12.18
C PHE A 21 7.29 13.73 -12.85
N ASP A 22 7.47 14.80 -12.08
CA ASP A 22 7.62 16.18 -12.59
C ASP A 22 6.53 16.54 -13.61
N ASN A 23 5.27 16.17 -13.31
CA ASN A 23 4.11 16.23 -14.21
C ASN A 23 4.24 15.38 -15.49
N GLY A 24 5.15 14.43 -15.52
CA GLY A 24 5.31 13.45 -16.61
C GLY A 24 4.45 12.21 -16.46
N ASP A 25 4.78 11.19 -17.25
CA ASP A 25 4.10 9.91 -17.29
C ASP A 25 4.68 8.94 -16.25
N GLY A 26 3.83 8.06 -15.71
CA GLY A 26 4.24 7.05 -14.75
C GLY A 26 3.07 6.55 -13.90
N ILE A 27 3.38 5.66 -12.99
CA ILE A 27 2.43 5.05 -12.05
C ILE A 27 2.84 5.38 -10.63
N LEU A 28 1.97 6.08 -9.91
CA LEU A 28 2.07 6.29 -8.47
C LEU A 28 1.32 5.19 -7.75
N VAL A 29 1.96 4.57 -6.77
CA VAL A 29 1.36 3.62 -5.83
C VAL A 29 1.35 4.25 -4.45
N ILE A 30 0.21 4.21 -3.80
CA ILE A 30 0.07 4.67 -2.40
C ILE A 30 -0.15 3.44 -1.54
N THR A 31 0.67 3.24 -0.48
CA THR A 31 0.57 2.13 0.46
C THR A 31 0.70 2.65 1.89
N GLY A 32 -0.45 2.86 2.54
CA GLY A 32 -0.56 3.27 3.93
C GLY A 32 -1.53 2.35 4.67
N THR A 33 -2.52 2.93 5.35
CA THR A 33 -3.64 2.17 5.92
C THR A 33 -4.41 1.42 4.83
N GLY A 34 -4.65 2.07 3.68
CA GLY A 34 -5.16 1.45 2.45
C GLY A 34 -4.11 1.43 1.35
N SER A 35 -4.54 1.07 0.13
CA SER A 35 -3.69 1.12 -1.06
C SER A 35 -4.44 1.60 -2.29
N MET A 36 -3.72 2.22 -3.22
CA MET A 36 -4.27 2.71 -4.49
C MET A 36 -3.16 2.84 -5.53
N VAL A 37 -3.51 2.64 -6.79
CA VAL A 37 -2.66 2.84 -7.96
C VAL A 37 -3.27 3.95 -8.82
N LEU A 38 -2.47 4.95 -9.18
CA LEU A 38 -2.83 6.05 -10.08
C LEU A 38 -1.76 6.21 -11.14
N GLY A 39 -2.13 6.07 -12.39
CA GLY A 39 -1.22 6.22 -13.52
C GLY A 39 -1.60 7.36 -14.46
N ARG A 40 -0.61 7.86 -15.21
CA ARG A 40 -0.77 8.88 -16.24
C ARG A 40 0.06 8.55 -17.48
N ALA A 41 -0.53 8.81 -18.64
CA ALA A 41 0.18 8.86 -19.94
C ALA A 41 -0.37 10.02 -20.77
N GLY A 42 0.42 11.08 -20.93
CA GLY A 42 -0.01 12.33 -21.55
C GLY A 42 -1.15 12.99 -20.79
N THR A 43 -2.34 13.04 -21.41
CA THR A 43 -3.57 13.59 -20.81
C THR A 43 -4.46 12.52 -20.18
N ARG A 44 -4.16 11.23 -20.41
CA ARG A 44 -4.95 10.10 -19.90
C ARG A 44 -4.54 9.75 -18.48
N TRP A 45 -5.53 9.52 -17.64
CA TRP A 45 -5.37 9.03 -16.29
C TRP A 45 -6.08 7.69 -16.11
N GLU A 46 -5.46 6.78 -15.40
CA GLU A 46 -6.04 5.49 -15.03
C GLU A 46 -5.85 5.26 -13.53
N ARG A 47 -6.86 4.65 -12.94
CA ARG A 47 -6.84 4.28 -11.52
C ARG A 47 -7.18 2.80 -11.37
N ALA A 48 -6.41 2.09 -10.55
CA ALA A 48 -6.72 0.76 -10.10
C ALA A 48 -6.71 0.69 -8.56
N GLY A 49 -7.65 -0.01 -7.97
CA GLY A 49 -7.81 -0.06 -6.51
C GLY A 49 -8.34 1.22 -5.88
N GLY A 50 -8.05 1.42 -4.60
CA GLY A 50 -8.55 2.56 -3.83
C GLY A 50 -10.06 2.51 -3.60
N TYR A 51 -10.61 1.31 -3.41
CA TYR A 51 -12.02 1.09 -3.06
C TYR A 51 -12.28 1.17 -1.55
N GLY A 52 -11.24 1.41 -0.77
CA GLY A 52 -11.29 1.44 0.68
C GLY A 52 -11.01 0.07 1.32
N PHE A 53 -10.62 0.12 2.58
CA PHE A 53 -10.09 -1.03 3.33
C PHE A 53 -11.09 -2.17 3.56
N ILE A 54 -12.40 -1.91 3.43
CA ILE A 54 -13.44 -2.94 3.63
C ILE A 54 -13.50 -3.91 2.45
N ILE A 55 -13.45 -3.38 1.21
CA ILE A 55 -13.72 -4.15 -0.01
C ILE A 55 -12.53 -4.23 -0.95
N GLY A 56 -11.48 -3.46 -0.71
CA GLY A 56 -10.34 -3.34 -1.60
C GLY A 56 -9.01 -3.27 -0.86
N ASP A 57 -8.13 -2.44 -1.39
CA ASP A 57 -6.84 -2.02 -0.85
C ASP A 57 -5.88 -3.17 -0.51
N PRO A 58 -5.56 -4.08 -1.47
CA PRO A 58 -4.58 -5.13 -1.24
C PRO A 58 -3.23 -4.53 -0.87
N ALA A 59 -2.50 -5.20 0.03
CA ALA A 59 -1.22 -4.71 0.58
C ALA A 59 -1.32 -3.36 1.31
N GLY A 60 -2.53 -2.88 1.65
CA GLY A 60 -2.73 -1.83 2.65
C GLY A 60 -2.62 -2.38 4.07
N GLY A 61 -2.19 -1.54 5.01
CA GLY A 61 -1.96 -1.96 6.39
C GLY A 61 -3.18 -2.56 7.08
N TYR A 62 -4.38 -2.07 6.74
CA TYR A 62 -5.61 -2.65 7.28
C TYR A 62 -5.84 -4.07 6.78
N ARG A 63 -5.65 -4.31 5.47
CA ARG A 63 -5.79 -5.65 4.86
C ARG A 63 -4.76 -6.63 5.41
N LEU A 64 -3.49 -6.22 5.48
CA LEU A 64 -2.43 -7.02 6.06
C LEU A 64 -2.73 -7.40 7.51
N GLY A 65 -3.20 -6.44 8.30
CA GLY A 65 -3.58 -6.67 9.69
C GLY A 65 -4.82 -7.54 9.83
N GLN A 66 -5.79 -7.42 8.95
CA GLN A 66 -6.99 -8.27 8.95
C GLN A 66 -6.63 -9.74 8.66
N GLU A 67 -5.77 -9.99 7.66
CA GLU A 67 -5.30 -11.35 7.35
C GLU A 67 -4.41 -11.90 8.47
N SER A 68 -3.64 -11.04 9.15
CA SER A 68 -2.92 -11.42 10.38
C SER A 68 -3.84 -11.87 11.50
N LEU A 69 -4.97 -11.16 11.72
CA LEU A 69 -5.96 -11.57 12.70
C LEU A 69 -6.57 -12.94 12.37
N PHE A 70 -6.87 -13.21 11.10
CA PHE A 70 -7.35 -14.53 10.68
C PHE A 70 -6.32 -15.62 10.96
N ALA A 71 -5.04 -15.39 10.68
CA ALA A 71 -3.97 -16.34 10.95
C ALA A 71 -3.81 -16.61 12.46
N ILE A 72 -3.87 -15.54 13.29
CA ILE A 72 -3.82 -15.64 14.75
C ILE A 72 -5.01 -16.45 15.28
N CYS A 73 -6.23 -16.18 14.80
CA CYS A 73 -7.41 -16.96 15.20
C CYS A 73 -7.25 -18.44 14.84
N THR A 74 -6.76 -18.74 13.64
CA THR A 74 -6.48 -20.12 13.21
C THR A 74 -5.49 -20.82 14.13
N ALA A 75 -4.41 -20.13 14.51
CA ALA A 75 -3.40 -20.69 15.43
C ALA A 75 -3.96 -20.89 16.84
N LEU A 76 -4.79 -19.97 17.35
CA LEU A 76 -5.44 -20.11 18.66
C LEU A 76 -6.48 -21.24 18.69
N ASP A 77 -7.07 -21.59 17.56
CA ASP A 77 -7.99 -22.72 17.40
C ASP A 77 -7.25 -24.08 17.18
N GLY A 78 -5.91 -24.08 17.23
CA GLY A 78 -5.08 -25.28 17.10
C GLY A 78 -4.68 -25.64 15.66
N GLY A 79 -4.87 -24.71 14.71
CA GLY A 79 -4.43 -24.84 13.32
C GLY A 79 -2.96 -24.44 13.12
N GLU A 80 -2.61 -23.96 11.93
CA GLU A 80 -1.24 -23.59 11.56
C GLU A 80 -0.68 -22.52 12.52
N SER A 81 0.45 -22.82 13.15
CA SER A 81 1.11 -21.89 14.08
C SER A 81 1.81 -20.75 13.35
N THR A 82 1.88 -19.59 13.99
CA THR A 82 2.54 -18.39 13.45
C THR A 82 3.23 -17.60 14.57
N PHE A 83 4.30 -16.88 14.25
CA PHE A 83 4.98 -15.96 15.17
C PHE A 83 4.08 -14.79 15.58
N LEU A 84 3.07 -14.48 14.78
CA LEU A 84 2.12 -13.40 15.05
C LEU A 84 1.43 -13.54 16.41
N THR A 85 1.13 -14.77 16.86
CA THR A 85 0.52 -14.98 18.19
C THR A 85 1.43 -14.52 19.32
N GLY A 86 2.73 -14.79 19.23
CA GLY A 86 3.73 -14.35 20.20
C GLY A 86 3.93 -12.83 20.19
N LEU A 87 4.00 -12.24 18.99
CA LEU A 87 4.12 -10.79 18.82
C LEU A 87 2.88 -10.06 19.33
N LEU A 88 1.68 -10.57 19.06
CA LEU A 88 0.43 -10.01 19.56
C LEU A 88 0.41 -10.01 21.11
N ALA A 89 0.82 -11.11 21.72
CA ALA A 89 0.91 -11.23 23.19
C ALA A 89 1.91 -10.23 23.79
N LYS A 90 3.03 -10.02 23.12
CA LYS A 90 4.10 -9.12 23.55
C LYS A 90 3.71 -7.65 23.43
N GLU A 91 3.15 -7.24 22.29
CA GLU A 91 2.92 -5.82 21.98
C GLU A 91 1.57 -5.31 22.51
N PHE A 92 0.56 -6.18 22.63
CA PHE A 92 -0.81 -5.78 22.98
C PHE A 92 -1.34 -6.46 24.26
N ASP A 93 -0.52 -7.33 24.90
CA ASP A 93 -0.90 -8.17 26.04
C ASP A 93 -2.17 -9.01 25.78
N ILE A 94 -2.30 -9.53 24.56
CA ILE A 94 -3.42 -10.38 24.13
C ILE A 94 -2.92 -11.82 24.09
N ARG A 95 -3.39 -12.66 25.04
CA ARG A 95 -2.93 -14.04 25.25
C ARG A 95 -4.03 -15.07 25.11
N SER A 96 -5.26 -14.64 24.89
CA SER A 96 -6.41 -15.53 24.78
C SER A 96 -7.41 -15.05 23.75
N ARG A 97 -8.22 -15.98 23.26
CA ARG A 97 -9.30 -15.73 22.33
C ARG A 97 -10.26 -14.64 22.84
N ASP A 98 -10.69 -14.74 24.09
CA ASP A 98 -11.70 -13.82 24.64
C ASP A 98 -11.20 -12.39 24.70
N VAL A 99 -9.92 -12.19 25.14
CA VAL A 99 -9.29 -10.87 25.17
C VAL A 99 -9.13 -10.32 23.75
N LEU A 100 -8.76 -11.17 22.77
CA LEU A 100 -8.65 -10.75 21.37
C LEU A 100 -10.00 -10.25 20.82
N ILE A 101 -11.06 -11.05 21.03
CA ILE A 101 -12.42 -10.69 20.60
C ILE A 101 -12.83 -9.36 21.23
N GLN A 102 -12.69 -9.22 22.54
CA GLN A 102 -13.04 -8.00 23.25
C GLN A 102 -12.33 -6.79 22.65
N LYS A 103 -11.00 -6.82 22.55
CA LYS A 103 -10.19 -5.69 22.06
C LYS A 103 -10.51 -5.29 20.61
N VAL A 104 -10.84 -6.25 19.75
CA VAL A 104 -11.21 -5.96 18.37
C VAL A 104 -12.61 -5.31 18.31
N TYR A 105 -13.60 -5.85 19.01
CA TYR A 105 -14.97 -5.33 18.99
C TYR A 105 -15.15 -4.03 19.77
N ASP A 106 -14.32 -3.79 20.78
CA ASP A 106 -14.28 -2.51 21.50
C ASP A 106 -13.47 -1.42 20.76
N ASN A 107 -12.96 -1.73 19.55
CA ASN A 107 -12.11 -0.86 18.73
C ASN A 107 -10.78 -0.44 19.41
N GLU A 108 -10.33 -1.17 20.40
CA GLU A 108 -9.02 -0.97 21.04
C GLU A 108 -7.88 -1.50 20.17
N LEU A 109 -8.14 -2.55 19.40
CA LEU A 109 -7.23 -3.13 18.43
C LEU A 109 -7.76 -2.95 17.01
N VAL A 110 -7.22 -1.95 16.31
CA VAL A 110 -7.50 -1.72 14.88
C VAL A 110 -6.60 -2.62 14.04
N PRO A 111 -7.11 -3.36 13.03
CA PRO A 111 -6.31 -4.29 12.22
C PRO A 111 -5.02 -3.69 11.67
N ALA A 112 -5.03 -2.45 11.20
CA ALA A 112 -3.85 -1.79 10.65
C ALA A 112 -2.63 -1.74 11.60
N LYS A 113 -2.85 -1.85 12.91
CA LYS A 113 -1.78 -1.92 13.91
C LYS A 113 -0.99 -3.23 13.88
N LEU A 114 -1.53 -4.27 13.24
CA LEU A 114 -0.85 -5.57 13.11
C LEU A 114 0.05 -5.63 11.87
N ALA A 115 -0.07 -4.70 10.92
CA ALA A 115 0.78 -4.71 9.74
C ALA A 115 2.29 -4.68 10.07
N PRO A 116 2.78 -3.86 11.02
CA PRO A 116 4.18 -3.92 11.44
C PRO A 116 4.58 -5.28 12.02
N LEU A 117 3.69 -5.96 12.76
CA LEU A 117 3.96 -7.29 13.31
C LEU A 117 4.04 -8.35 12.21
N LEU A 118 3.18 -8.23 11.18
CA LEU A 118 3.26 -9.11 10.01
C LEU A 118 4.62 -8.97 9.31
N LEU A 119 5.08 -7.75 9.11
CA LEU A 119 6.35 -7.47 8.45
C LEU A 119 7.53 -7.97 9.27
N ASP A 120 7.51 -7.78 10.61
CA ASP A 120 8.50 -8.34 11.53
C ASP A 120 8.53 -9.87 11.47
N ALA A 121 7.36 -10.53 11.53
CA ALA A 121 7.27 -11.97 11.42
C ALA A 121 7.74 -12.49 10.04
N ALA A 122 7.42 -11.79 8.96
CA ALA A 122 7.87 -12.15 7.61
C ALA A 122 9.40 -12.00 7.46
N GLU A 123 10.00 -10.97 8.04
CA GLU A 123 11.45 -10.78 8.11
C GLU A 123 12.15 -11.95 8.83
N HIS A 124 11.50 -12.51 9.84
CA HIS A 124 11.95 -13.72 10.56
C HIS A 124 11.51 -15.04 9.88
N LEU A 125 11.06 -14.97 8.63
CA LEU A 125 10.70 -16.12 7.80
C LEU A 125 9.54 -16.97 8.37
N ASP A 126 8.60 -16.34 9.11
CA ASP A 126 7.37 -17.01 9.49
C ASP A 126 6.55 -17.37 8.23
N PRO A 127 6.30 -18.67 7.94
CA PRO A 127 5.71 -19.07 6.65
C PRO A 127 4.33 -18.49 6.41
N VAL A 128 3.56 -18.28 7.48
CA VAL A 128 2.22 -17.69 7.41
C VAL A 128 2.29 -16.24 7.01
N SER A 129 3.18 -15.48 7.65
CA SER A 129 3.36 -14.05 7.39
C SER A 129 3.94 -13.78 6.01
N VAL A 130 4.93 -14.57 5.58
CA VAL A 130 5.48 -14.51 4.21
C VAL A 130 4.37 -14.74 3.18
N ARG A 131 3.57 -15.80 3.34
CA ARG A 131 2.47 -16.11 2.43
C ARG A 131 1.42 -14.99 2.36
N ILE A 132 1.05 -14.39 3.49
CA ILE A 132 0.13 -13.24 3.52
C ILE A 132 0.72 -12.06 2.76
N LEU A 133 1.99 -11.75 2.99
CA LEU A 133 2.69 -10.65 2.33
C LEU A 133 2.77 -10.87 0.81
N GLU A 134 3.20 -12.05 0.36
CA GLU A 134 3.29 -12.43 -1.04
C GLU A 134 1.94 -12.32 -1.76
N GLN A 135 0.87 -12.84 -1.17
CA GLN A 135 -0.46 -12.76 -1.78
C GLN A 135 -0.95 -11.33 -1.94
N ASN A 136 -0.69 -10.48 -0.96
CA ASN A 136 -1.13 -9.10 -1.00
C ASN A 136 -0.29 -8.23 -1.95
N THR A 137 1.02 -8.37 -1.95
CA THR A 137 1.91 -7.67 -2.89
C THR A 137 1.66 -8.14 -4.33
N SER A 138 1.36 -9.44 -4.53
CA SER A 138 0.93 -9.99 -5.81
C SER A 138 -0.33 -9.30 -6.34
N ARG A 139 -1.38 -9.16 -5.52
CA ARG A 139 -2.62 -8.47 -5.91
C ARG A 139 -2.41 -6.99 -6.23
N LEU A 140 -1.54 -6.32 -5.46
CA LEU A 140 -1.18 -4.92 -5.75
C LEU A 140 -0.39 -4.81 -7.05
N ALA A 141 0.51 -5.75 -7.33
CA ALA A 141 1.25 -5.82 -8.59
C ALA A 141 0.34 -6.07 -9.80
N ASP A 142 -0.75 -6.86 -9.64
CA ASP A 142 -1.78 -7.02 -10.69
C ASP A 142 -2.47 -5.68 -11.00
N GLN A 143 -2.76 -4.86 -9.99
CA GLN A 143 -3.34 -3.52 -10.20
C GLN A 143 -2.36 -2.59 -10.92
N ILE A 144 -1.05 -2.64 -10.58
CA ILE A 144 -0.01 -1.87 -11.26
C ILE A 144 0.10 -2.29 -12.73
N ALA A 145 0.13 -3.59 -13.00
CA ALA A 145 0.21 -4.13 -14.36
C ALA A 145 -1.02 -3.73 -15.19
N THR A 146 -2.23 -3.83 -14.63
CA THR A 146 -3.48 -3.41 -15.27
C THR A 146 -3.42 -1.93 -15.64
N CYS A 147 -3.00 -1.07 -14.73
CA CYS A 147 -2.87 0.37 -14.96
C CYS A 147 -1.81 0.68 -16.04
N SER A 148 -0.65 0.01 -16.00
CA SER A 148 0.42 0.14 -17.00
C SER A 148 -0.06 -0.25 -18.40
N GLN A 149 -0.75 -1.38 -18.49
CA GLN A 149 -1.29 -1.88 -19.76
C GLN A 149 -2.35 -0.94 -20.33
N ALA A 150 -3.28 -0.48 -19.52
CA ALA A 150 -4.35 0.45 -19.94
C ALA A 150 -3.79 1.76 -20.49
N LEU A 151 -2.67 2.24 -19.92
CA LEU A 151 -1.98 3.46 -20.35
C LEU A 151 -0.99 3.24 -21.52
N GLY A 152 -0.58 2.01 -21.77
CA GLY A 152 0.44 1.67 -22.80
C GLY A 152 1.83 2.16 -22.42
N LEU A 153 2.17 2.16 -21.12
CA LEU A 153 3.48 2.62 -20.62
C LEU A 153 4.57 1.57 -20.90
N ASN A 154 5.63 1.97 -21.60
CA ASN A 154 6.82 1.15 -21.81
C ASN A 154 8.03 2.05 -22.17
N PRO A 155 9.03 2.24 -21.30
CA PRO A 155 9.15 1.65 -19.96
C PRO A 155 8.06 2.17 -19.00
N THR A 156 7.75 1.38 -17.95
CA THR A 156 6.84 1.77 -16.90
C THR A 156 7.62 2.31 -15.70
N SER A 157 7.52 3.60 -15.46
CA SER A 157 8.08 4.22 -14.25
C SER A 157 7.10 4.09 -13.10
N VAL A 158 7.52 3.48 -11.97
CA VAL A 158 6.67 3.22 -10.80
C VAL A 158 7.26 3.88 -9.58
N SER A 159 6.55 4.84 -9.00
CA SER A 159 6.89 5.47 -7.72
C SER A 159 5.93 5.03 -6.63
N VAL A 160 6.45 4.74 -5.43
CA VAL A 160 5.64 4.30 -4.30
C VAL A 160 5.79 5.26 -3.14
N ILE A 161 4.65 5.63 -2.54
CA ILE A 161 4.60 6.43 -1.32
C ILE A 161 3.79 5.71 -0.25
N GLY A 162 4.12 5.99 1.01
CA GLY A 162 3.44 5.44 2.18
C GLY A 162 4.38 4.70 3.13
N GLY A 163 3.90 4.51 4.36
CA GLY A 163 4.71 3.98 5.45
C GLY A 163 5.19 2.54 5.24
N LEU A 164 4.38 1.72 4.59
CA LEU A 164 4.72 0.30 4.35
C LEU A 164 5.93 0.14 3.42
N PHE A 165 6.07 1.01 2.42
CA PHE A 165 7.20 0.94 1.49
C PHE A 165 8.55 1.34 2.10
N ASN A 166 8.57 1.90 3.32
CA ASN A 166 9.80 2.15 4.06
C ASN A 166 10.36 0.87 4.71
N ASN A 167 9.58 -0.20 4.82
CA ASN A 167 10.03 -1.50 5.27
C ASN A 167 10.66 -2.27 4.09
N ASP A 168 11.87 -2.78 4.29
CA ASP A 168 12.64 -3.43 3.23
C ASP A 168 11.98 -4.72 2.76
N THR A 169 11.47 -5.53 3.69
CA THR A 169 10.79 -6.79 3.37
C THR A 169 9.55 -6.54 2.50
N PHE A 170 8.71 -5.56 2.87
CA PHE A 170 7.55 -5.17 2.04
C PHE A 170 7.97 -4.69 0.65
N ARG A 171 8.98 -3.81 0.62
CA ARG A 171 9.47 -3.22 -0.63
C ARG A 171 9.99 -4.29 -1.58
N ASP A 172 10.81 -5.21 -1.10
CA ASP A 172 11.43 -6.25 -1.92
C ASP A 172 10.36 -7.18 -2.49
N HIS A 173 9.40 -7.66 -1.66
CA HIS A 173 8.28 -8.46 -2.14
C HIS A 173 7.42 -7.74 -3.19
N LEU A 174 7.15 -6.44 -3.00
CA LEU A 174 6.38 -5.68 -3.99
C LEU A 174 7.16 -5.49 -5.30
N MET A 175 8.45 -5.14 -5.22
CA MET A 175 9.28 -4.93 -6.41
C MET A 175 9.43 -6.22 -7.22
N ASP A 176 9.63 -7.35 -6.56
CA ASP A 176 9.69 -8.67 -7.21
C ASP A 176 8.34 -9.01 -7.87
N ALA A 177 7.24 -8.83 -7.15
CA ALA A 177 5.91 -9.10 -7.67
C ALA A 177 5.58 -8.25 -8.92
N VAL A 178 5.98 -6.97 -8.92
CA VAL A 178 5.80 -6.06 -10.07
C VAL A 178 6.71 -6.45 -11.22
N SER A 179 7.99 -6.74 -10.96
CA SER A 179 8.96 -7.11 -12.00
C SER A 179 8.57 -8.39 -12.75
N ASN A 180 7.85 -9.30 -12.08
CA ASN A 180 7.30 -10.50 -12.70
C ASN A 180 6.08 -10.25 -13.62
N ARG A 181 5.49 -9.04 -13.60
CA ARG A 181 4.26 -8.70 -14.36
C ARG A 181 4.43 -7.56 -15.35
N VAL A 182 5.31 -6.65 -15.06
CA VAL A 182 5.55 -5.43 -15.84
C VAL A 182 6.95 -5.51 -16.44
N SER A 183 7.03 -5.65 -17.76
CA SER A 183 8.30 -5.58 -18.47
C SER A 183 8.86 -4.15 -18.46
N ASN A 184 10.19 -4.01 -18.33
CA ASN A 184 10.87 -2.72 -18.35
C ASN A 184 10.37 -1.74 -17.26
N VAL A 185 10.15 -2.26 -16.04
CA VAL A 185 9.81 -1.41 -14.89
C VAL A 185 11.03 -0.59 -14.45
N VAL A 186 10.80 0.69 -14.18
CA VAL A 186 11.81 1.63 -13.67
C VAL A 186 11.34 2.15 -12.32
N TRP A 187 12.20 2.07 -11.31
CA TRP A 187 11.95 2.58 -9.97
C TRP A 187 12.72 3.88 -9.75
N PRO A 188 12.06 5.06 -9.81
CA PRO A 188 12.74 6.34 -9.56
C PRO A 188 13.29 6.40 -8.13
N SER A 189 14.50 6.90 -7.97
CA SER A 189 15.08 7.13 -6.64
C SER A 189 14.45 8.29 -5.88
N LYS A 190 13.72 9.16 -6.58
CA LYS A 190 13.06 10.33 -6.01
C LYS A 190 11.85 9.91 -5.19
N LYS A 191 11.84 10.31 -3.92
CA LYS A 191 10.68 10.17 -3.06
C LYS A 191 9.71 11.34 -3.33
N ALA A 192 8.46 11.05 -3.65
CA ALA A 192 7.46 12.10 -3.91
C ALA A 192 7.15 12.89 -2.63
N ASP A 193 7.07 14.21 -2.77
CA ASP A 193 6.61 15.15 -1.76
C ASP A 193 5.32 15.84 -2.25
N PRO A 194 4.15 15.52 -1.66
CA PRO A 194 2.89 16.10 -2.08
C PRO A 194 2.84 17.63 -1.99
N ALA A 195 3.57 18.24 -1.04
CA ALA A 195 3.60 19.70 -0.92
C ALA A 195 4.31 20.35 -2.11
N LEU A 196 5.43 19.77 -2.55
CA LEU A 196 6.11 20.20 -3.77
C LEU A 196 5.27 19.92 -5.02
N GLY A 197 4.52 18.82 -5.04
CA GLY A 197 3.60 18.47 -6.13
C GLY A 197 2.52 19.54 -6.34
N ALA A 198 1.93 20.05 -5.26
CA ALA A 198 0.96 21.14 -5.34
C ALA A 198 1.54 22.39 -6.01
N CYS A 199 2.76 22.78 -5.61
CA CYS A 199 3.47 23.90 -6.24
C CYS A 199 3.71 23.65 -7.74
N ARG A 200 4.17 22.46 -8.12
CA ARG A 200 4.47 22.09 -9.52
C ARG A 200 3.23 22.12 -10.42
N MET A 201 2.07 21.77 -9.90
CA MET A 201 0.80 21.82 -10.66
C MET A 201 0.41 23.25 -10.99
N ILE A 202 0.62 24.20 -10.09
CA ILE A 202 0.28 25.61 -10.27
C ILE A 202 1.22 26.27 -11.28
N PHE A 203 2.52 26.07 -11.18
CA PHE A 203 3.52 26.74 -12.03
C PHE A 203 3.53 26.28 -13.50
N ARG A 204 2.89 25.17 -13.85
CA ARG A 204 2.72 24.74 -15.26
C ARG A 204 1.38 25.16 -15.88
N SER A 205 0.49 25.76 -15.12
CA SER A 205 -0.80 26.28 -15.61
C SER A 205 -0.71 27.74 -16.06
N VAL A 206 0.50 28.32 -16.02
CA VAL A 206 0.88 29.63 -16.53
C VAL A 206 1.88 29.38 -17.70
#